data_1e01e91d4938755f5c7cb8b0766334f4
#
_entry.id   1e01e91d4938755f5c7cb8b0766334f4
#
_cell.length_a   1.000
_cell.length_b   1.000
_cell.length_c   1.000
_cell.angle_alpha   90.00
_cell.angle_beta   90.00
_cell.angle_gamma   90.00
#
_symmetry.space_group_name_H-M   'P 1'
#
loop_
_entity.id
_entity.type
_entity.pdbx_description
1 polymer ?
#
loop_
_entity_poly.entity_id
_entity_poly.type
_entity_poly.pdbx_seq_one_letter_code
_entity_poly.pdbx_strand_id
1 'polypeptide(L)'
;MKSLKTLLTALIIVASSAVLSTPAFAQYPPEQAIDLTVAKVQSAIDALKSGANADAVSDLIKDALDASKEINASDTVFVARTKGSNTLKNARKHLKEGSTKDAEQELDNALKAFSNLKKLL
;
A
#
# COMPACT_ATOMS: atom_id res chain seq x y z
N MET A 1 11.64 30.33 -14.61
CA MET A 1 10.45 29.80 -13.96
C MET A 1 9.91 28.55 -14.59
N LYS A 2 9.84 28.55 -15.90
CA LYS A 2 9.29 27.40 -16.62
C LYS A 2 10.18 26.17 -16.55
N SER A 3 11.48 26.37 -16.41
CA SER A 3 12.42 25.27 -16.35
C SER A 3 12.27 24.41 -15.09
N LEU A 4 11.74 24.94 -14.03
CA LEU A 4 11.55 24.20 -12.79
C LEU A 4 10.56 23.06 -12.94
N LYS A 5 9.54 23.26 -13.73
CA LYS A 5 8.51 22.25 -13.92
C LYS A 5 9.03 21.05 -14.71
N THR A 6 9.94 21.29 -15.61
CA THR A 6 10.52 20.24 -16.43
C THR A 6 11.37 19.29 -15.60
N LEU A 7 12.08 19.81 -14.62
CA LEU A 7 12.95 19.02 -13.78
C LEU A 7 12.20 18.01 -12.93
N LEU A 8 11.03 18.41 -12.45
CA LEU A 8 10.21 17.54 -11.62
C LEU A 8 9.71 16.33 -12.38
N THR A 9 9.40 16.53 -13.63
CA THR A 9 8.84 15.44 -14.47
C THR A 9 9.87 14.34 -14.69
N ALA A 10 11.12 14.70 -14.89
CA ALA A 10 12.16 13.71 -15.15
C ALA A 10 12.39 12.78 -13.97
N LEU A 11 12.26 13.30 -12.78
CA LEU A 11 12.51 12.53 -11.58
C LEU A 11 11.51 11.39 -11.39
N ILE A 12 10.26 11.65 -11.74
CA ILE A 12 9.20 10.67 -11.58
C ILE A 12 9.38 9.47 -12.48
N ILE A 13 9.87 9.71 -13.68
CA ILE A 13 10.06 8.64 -14.66
C ILE A 13 11.09 7.62 -14.19
N VAL A 14 12.15 8.09 -13.57
CA VAL A 14 13.21 7.20 -13.12
C VAL A 14 12.72 6.25 -12.04
N ALA A 15 11.92 6.75 -11.13
CA ALA A 15 11.38 5.93 -10.06
C ALA A 15 10.49 4.82 -10.59
N SER A 16 9.71 5.12 -11.62
CA SER A 16 8.80 4.14 -12.20
C SER A 16 9.54 2.99 -12.87
N SER A 17 10.65 3.28 -13.52
CA SER A 17 11.40 2.27 -14.24
C SER A 17 11.96 1.19 -13.33
N ALA A 18 12.41 1.57 -12.16
CA ALA A 18 13.01 0.63 -11.23
C ALA A 18 12.00 -0.42 -10.76
N VAL A 19 10.76 -0.03 -10.60
CA VAL A 19 9.72 -0.94 -10.13
C VAL A 19 9.39 -1.99 -11.17
N LEU A 20 9.40 -1.61 -12.42
CA LEU A 20 8.99 -2.50 -13.50
C LEU A 20 9.97 -3.63 -13.77
N SER A 21 11.20 -3.51 -13.32
CA SER A 21 12.20 -4.51 -13.56
C SER A 21 12.07 -5.74 -12.65
N THR A 22 11.19 -5.71 -11.67
CA THR A 22 11.02 -6.81 -10.74
C THR A 22 10.35 -7.99 -11.42
N PRO A 23 10.93 -9.18 -11.35
CA PRO A 23 10.35 -10.37 -11.98
C PRO A 23 9.00 -10.72 -11.38
N ALA A 24 8.08 -11.12 -12.25
CA ALA A 24 6.71 -11.39 -11.86
C ALA A 24 6.57 -12.66 -11.00
N PHE A 25 7.48 -13.61 -11.12
CA PHE A 25 7.38 -14.86 -10.37
C PHE A 25 8.31 -14.92 -9.18
N ALA A 26 8.95 -13.84 -8.84
CA ALA A 26 9.78 -13.84 -7.65
C ALA A 26 8.89 -13.99 -6.42
N GLN A 27 9.12 -15.05 -5.67
CA GLN A 27 8.45 -15.21 -4.39
C GLN A 27 9.27 -14.51 -3.32
N TYR A 28 8.64 -13.64 -2.60
CA TYR A 28 9.29 -12.94 -1.51
C TYR A 28 9.25 -13.78 -0.24
N PRO A 29 10.32 -13.81 0.55
CA PRO A 29 10.22 -14.34 1.90
C PRO A 29 9.10 -13.60 2.65
N PRO A 30 8.42 -14.25 3.60
CA PRO A 30 7.29 -13.63 4.29
C PRO A 30 7.62 -12.26 4.90
N GLU A 31 8.79 -12.13 5.48
CA GLU A 31 9.20 -10.86 6.07
C GLU A 31 9.29 -9.74 5.02
N GLN A 32 9.87 -10.05 3.88
CA GLN A 32 10.00 -9.08 2.81
C GLN A 32 8.65 -8.72 2.21
N ALA A 33 7.76 -9.69 2.07
CA ALA A 33 6.41 -9.45 1.58
C ALA A 33 5.63 -8.54 2.54
N ILE A 34 5.82 -8.73 3.84
CA ILE A 34 5.20 -7.86 4.84
C ILE A 34 5.75 -6.44 4.72
N ASP A 35 7.06 -6.29 4.61
CA ASP A 35 7.68 -4.97 4.47
C ASP A 35 7.16 -4.24 3.24
N LEU A 36 7.05 -4.96 2.13
CA LEU A 36 6.53 -4.37 0.90
C LEU A 36 5.09 -3.90 1.07
N THR A 37 4.25 -4.72 1.70
CA THR A 37 2.86 -4.37 1.95
C THR A 37 2.77 -3.14 2.85
N VAL A 38 3.54 -3.11 3.93
CA VAL A 38 3.58 -1.97 4.85
C VAL A 38 3.98 -0.70 4.12
N ALA A 39 5.01 -0.78 3.27
CA ALA A 39 5.47 0.38 2.51
C ALA A 39 4.37 0.90 1.58
N LYS A 40 3.61 0.01 0.97
CA LYS A 40 2.53 0.43 0.06
C LYS A 40 1.35 1.02 0.82
N VAL A 41 1.03 0.49 1.99
CA VAL A 41 0.00 1.09 2.85
C VAL A 41 0.45 2.49 3.29
N GLN A 42 1.71 2.64 3.67
CA GLN A 42 2.24 3.94 4.06
C GLN A 42 2.17 4.93 2.91
N SER A 43 2.44 4.50 1.68
CA SER A 43 2.32 5.37 0.50
C SER A 43 0.89 5.86 0.33
N ALA A 44 -0.10 5.01 0.56
CA ALA A 44 -1.49 5.40 0.47
C ALA A 44 -1.85 6.43 1.54
N ILE A 45 -1.36 6.24 2.76
CA ILE A 45 -1.56 7.19 3.85
C ILE A 45 -0.97 8.55 3.51
N ASP A 46 0.27 8.55 3.03
CA ASP A 46 0.98 9.78 2.70
C ASP A 46 0.26 10.53 1.56
N ALA A 47 -0.20 9.80 0.55
CA ALA A 47 -0.94 10.40 -0.55
C ALA A 47 -2.24 11.04 -0.06
N LEU A 48 -2.96 10.34 0.81
CA LEU A 48 -4.22 10.86 1.35
C LEU A 48 -3.97 12.14 2.14
N LYS A 49 -2.95 12.16 2.97
CA LYS A 49 -2.60 13.34 3.77
C LYS A 49 -2.12 14.48 2.92
N SER A 50 -1.54 14.20 1.77
CA SER A 50 -1.05 15.22 0.84
C SER A 50 -2.17 15.81 -0.02
N GLY A 51 -3.38 15.30 0.11
CA GLY A 51 -4.50 15.82 -0.66
C GLY A 51 -4.70 15.18 -2.02
N ALA A 52 -4.12 14.01 -2.26
CA ALA A 52 -4.36 13.28 -3.50
C ALA A 52 -5.83 12.91 -3.63
N ASN A 53 -6.32 12.81 -4.86
CA ASN A 53 -7.74 12.49 -5.06
C ASN A 53 -8.03 11.04 -4.68
N ALA A 54 -9.32 10.76 -4.48
CA ALA A 54 -9.76 9.46 -3.99
C ALA A 54 -9.35 8.32 -4.92
N ASP A 55 -9.40 8.54 -6.22
CA ASP A 55 -9.02 7.50 -7.19
C ASP A 55 -7.54 7.15 -7.10
N ALA A 56 -6.69 8.15 -6.96
CA ALA A 56 -5.25 7.92 -6.82
C ALA A 56 -4.93 7.15 -5.55
N VAL A 57 -5.55 7.53 -4.43
CA VAL A 57 -5.35 6.83 -3.16
C VAL A 57 -5.91 5.41 -3.25
N SER A 58 -7.05 5.23 -3.88
CA SER A 58 -7.67 3.92 -4.05
C SER A 58 -6.76 2.97 -4.85
N ASP A 59 -6.07 3.50 -5.86
CA ASP A 59 -5.13 2.70 -6.64
C ASP A 59 -3.92 2.27 -5.80
N LEU A 60 -3.44 3.15 -4.94
CA LEU A 60 -2.35 2.80 -4.04
C LEU A 60 -2.77 1.73 -3.03
N ILE A 61 -4.01 1.80 -2.58
CA ILE A 61 -4.56 0.76 -1.69
C ILE A 61 -4.65 -0.57 -2.43
N LYS A 62 -5.05 -0.54 -3.68
CA LYS A 62 -5.11 -1.75 -4.49
C LYS A 62 -3.72 -2.39 -4.62
N ASP A 63 -2.70 -1.56 -4.81
CA ASP A 63 -1.32 -2.06 -4.85
C ASP A 63 -0.94 -2.74 -3.54
N ALA A 64 -1.35 -2.16 -2.42
CA ALA A 64 -1.09 -2.77 -1.12
C ALA A 64 -1.85 -4.11 -0.97
N LEU A 65 -3.08 -4.17 -1.45
CA LEU A 65 -3.84 -5.41 -1.43
C LEU A 65 -3.15 -6.50 -2.26
N ASP A 66 -2.65 -6.14 -3.43
CA ASP A 66 -1.95 -7.09 -4.29
C ASP A 66 -0.65 -7.57 -3.63
N ALA A 67 0.08 -6.66 -3.01
CA ALA A 67 1.29 -7.03 -2.28
C ALA A 67 0.99 -7.97 -1.11
N SER A 68 -0.12 -7.76 -0.42
CA SER A 68 -0.49 -8.57 0.73
C SER A 68 -0.73 -10.03 0.37
N LYS A 69 -1.11 -10.30 -0.87
CA LYS A 69 -1.34 -11.68 -1.33
C LYS A 69 -0.07 -12.50 -1.37
N GLU A 70 1.07 -11.84 -1.40
CA GLU A 70 2.37 -12.51 -1.41
C GLU A 70 2.85 -12.89 -0.02
N ILE A 71 2.13 -12.48 1.01
CA ILE A 71 2.50 -12.84 2.39
C ILE A 71 2.01 -14.24 2.69
N ASN A 72 2.90 -15.20 2.60
CA ASN A 72 2.61 -16.60 2.84
C ASN A 72 3.51 -17.15 3.94
N ALA A 73 2.90 -17.69 4.98
CA ALA A 73 3.61 -18.32 6.08
C ALA A 73 2.69 -19.35 6.74
N SER A 74 2.28 -19.11 7.96
CA SER A 74 1.40 -20.03 8.69
C SER A 74 -0.07 -19.65 8.55
N ASP A 75 -0.94 -20.53 9.04
CA ASP A 75 -2.37 -20.24 9.08
C ASP A 75 -2.66 -19.01 9.95
N THR A 76 -1.93 -18.84 11.02
CA THR A 76 -2.08 -17.67 11.89
C THR A 76 -1.79 -16.37 11.13
N VAL A 77 -0.73 -16.39 10.34
CA VAL A 77 -0.40 -15.24 9.49
C VAL A 77 -1.48 -15.02 8.44
N PHE A 78 -1.99 -16.09 7.86
CA PHE A 78 -3.05 -15.98 6.85
C PHE A 78 -4.30 -15.29 7.41
N VAL A 79 -4.73 -15.68 8.59
CA VAL A 79 -5.91 -15.09 9.23
C VAL A 79 -5.67 -13.60 9.51
N ALA A 80 -4.52 -13.27 10.08
CA ALA A 80 -4.19 -11.89 10.39
C ALA A 80 -4.03 -11.03 9.14
N ARG A 81 -3.44 -11.60 8.09
CA ARG A 81 -3.32 -10.95 6.78
C ARG A 81 -4.70 -10.62 6.22
N THR A 82 -5.62 -11.57 6.31
CA THR A 82 -6.98 -11.38 5.81
C THR A 82 -7.68 -10.21 6.51
N LYS A 83 -7.47 -10.07 7.81
CA LYS A 83 -8.03 -8.94 8.54
C LYS A 83 -7.48 -7.62 8.04
N GLY A 84 -6.18 -7.55 7.82
CA GLY A 84 -5.56 -6.37 7.26
C GLY A 84 -6.09 -6.04 5.87
N SER A 85 -6.25 -7.05 5.03
CA SER A 85 -6.78 -6.88 3.69
C SER A 85 -8.22 -6.36 3.71
N ASN A 86 -9.04 -6.88 4.61
CA ASN A 86 -10.41 -6.39 4.74
C ASN A 86 -10.44 -4.92 5.18
N THR A 87 -9.54 -4.53 6.06
CA THR A 87 -9.40 -3.14 6.48
C THR A 87 -9.04 -2.24 5.30
N LEU A 88 -8.14 -2.69 4.43
CA LEU A 88 -7.80 -1.95 3.22
C LEU A 88 -8.99 -1.80 2.28
N LYS A 89 -9.80 -2.85 2.15
CA LYS A 89 -11.01 -2.79 1.33
C LYS A 89 -12.00 -1.78 1.90
N ASN A 90 -12.12 -1.74 3.22
CA ASN A 90 -12.97 -0.75 3.87
C ASN A 90 -12.49 0.67 3.61
N ALA A 91 -11.18 0.88 3.62
CA ALA A 91 -10.61 2.19 3.30
C ALA A 91 -11.00 2.63 1.89
N ARG A 92 -10.93 1.73 0.92
CA ARG A 92 -11.35 2.04 -0.45
C ARG A 92 -12.83 2.40 -0.51
N LYS A 93 -13.64 1.68 0.23
CA LYS A 93 -15.08 1.95 0.28
C LYS A 93 -15.35 3.34 0.83
N HIS A 94 -14.68 3.69 1.93
CA HIS A 94 -14.84 5.02 2.51
C HIS A 94 -14.40 6.13 1.55
N LEU A 95 -13.36 5.91 0.78
CA LEU A 95 -12.93 6.88 -0.23
C LEU A 95 -14.00 7.09 -1.28
N LYS A 96 -14.65 6.03 -1.73
CA LYS A 96 -15.74 6.13 -2.70
C LYS A 96 -16.93 6.90 -2.15
N GLU A 97 -17.16 6.79 -0.85
CA GLU A 97 -18.27 7.46 -0.17
C GLU A 97 -17.93 8.90 0.22
N GLY A 98 -16.71 9.33 -0.04
CA GLY A 98 -16.26 10.65 0.35
C GLY A 98 -15.88 10.80 1.81
N SER A 99 -15.81 9.68 2.54
CA SER A 99 -15.47 9.68 3.97
C SER A 99 -13.97 9.59 4.16
N THR A 100 -13.27 10.66 3.83
CA THR A 100 -11.81 10.71 3.87
C THR A 100 -11.23 10.39 5.24
N LYS A 101 -11.85 10.90 6.28
CA LYS A 101 -11.39 10.70 7.64
C LYS A 101 -11.48 9.24 8.05
N ASP A 102 -12.57 8.60 7.70
CA ASP A 102 -12.76 7.17 7.99
C ASP A 102 -11.77 6.34 7.19
N ALA A 103 -11.52 6.72 5.94
CA ALA A 103 -10.52 6.03 5.13
C ALA A 103 -9.13 6.13 5.76
N GLU A 104 -8.77 7.30 6.27
CA GLU A 104 -7.48 7.49 6.91
C GLU A 104 -7.34 6.59 8.14
N GLN A 105 -8.39 6.51 8.93
CA GLN A 105 -8.36 5.65 10.12
C GLN A 105 -8.22 4.18 9.75
N GLU A 106 -8.93 3.74 8.73
CA GLU A 106 -8.81 2.36 8.27
C GLU A 106 -7.39 2.07 7.75
N LEU A 107 -6.79 3.02 7.05
CA LEU A 107 -5.41 2.86 6.59
C LEU A 107 -4.43 2.75 7.75
N ASP A 108 -4.60 3.55 8.79
CA ASP A 108 -3.77 3.45 9.99
C ASP A 108 -3.93 2.09 10.65
N ASN A 109 -5.15 1.59 10.73
CA ASN A 109 -5.44 0.28 11.28
C ASN A 109 -4.79 -0.83 10.44
N ALA A 110 -4.85 -0.71 9.13
CA ALA A 110 -4.22 -1.66 8.22
C ALA A 110 -2.70 -1.66 8.40
N LEU A 111 -2.11 -0.48 8.53
CA LEU A 111 -0.68 -0.36 8.74
C LEU A 111 -0.24 -1.12 9.99
N LYS A 112 -0.98 -0.97 11.07
CA LYS A 112 -0.69 -1.69 12.30
C LYS A 112 -0.88 -3.19 12.13
N ALA A 113 -1.94 -3.60 11.46
CA ALA A 113 -2.24 -5.01 11.25
C ALA A 113 -1.12 -5.70 10.47
N PHE A 114 -0.68 -5.10 9.37
CA PHE A 114 0.38 -5.69 8.57
C PHE A 114 1.73 -5.63 9.27
N SER A 115 2.03 -4.54 9.96
CA SER A 115 3.28 -4.44 10.72
C SER A 115 3.37 -5.52 11.80
N ASN A 116 2.25 -5.85 12.44
CA ASN A 116 2.23 -6.86 13.48
C ASN A 116 2.42 -8.28 12.96
N LEU A 117 2.27 -8.51 11.66
CA LEU A 117 2.46 -9.84 11.09
C LEU A 117 3.85 -10.38 11.34
N LYS A 118 4.86 -9.53 11.43
CA LYS A 118 6.23 -9.98 11.69
C LYS A 118 6.34 -10.72 13.01
N LYS A 119 5.54 -10.35 13.98
CA LYS A 119 5.55 -11.00 15.29
C LYS A 119 5.00 -12.41 15.24
N LEU A 120 4.29 -12.75 14.18
CA LEU A 120 3.69 -14.05 14.01
C LEU A 120 4.56 -15.01 13.19
N LEU A 121 5.65 -14.51 12.66
CA LEU A 121 6.61 -15.33 11.94
C LEU A 121 7.49 -16.07 12.93
#